data_013e1f33a429721e59a825d55af2d8cb
#
_entry.id   013e1f33a429721e59a825d55af2d8cb
#
_cell.length_a   1.000
_cell.length_b   1.000
_cell.length_c   1.000
_cell.angle_alpha   90.00
_cell.angle_beta   90.00
_cell.angle_gamma   90.00
#
_symmetry.space_group_name_H-M   'P 1'
#
loop_
_entity.id
_entity.type
_entity.pdbx_description
1 polymer ?
#
loop_
_entity_poly.entity_id
_entity_poly.type
_entity_poly.pdbx_seq_one_letter_code
_entity_poly.pdbx_strand_id
1 'polypeptide(L)'
;MKLTHFRLAIVALFAFLTLNPLNARGDEMIVRCVAFYNLENVFDTIHDEGKNDYEYLPDGGMKWTKFKYEQKIQNMAYAIAQLGTDEDPRGAACVGVSEVENIGCLHDLCKELKEKHNRNYVPILLEGPDRRGIDVGFLYNPDMFKPVGQPKGYELKAHYADGGVVRSRLQLWVSG
;
A
#
# COMPACT_ATOMS: atom_id res chain seq x y z
N MET A 1 20.65 -51.03 -51.27
CA MET A 1 19.33 -50.58 -50.78
C MET A 1 19.24 -50.34 -49.28
N LYS A 2 20.21 -50.70 -48.43
CA LYS A 2 20.16 -50.51 -46.95
C LYS A 2 20.78 -49.19 -46.43
N LEU A 3 21.61 -48.52 -47.20
CA LEU A 3 22.30 -47.29 -46.75
C LEU A 3 21.45 -46.03 -46.85
N THR A 4 20.51 -45.98 -47.77
CA THR A 4 19.63 -44.81 -47.98
C THR A 4 18.58 -44.70 -46.91
N HIS A 5 18.07 -45.76 -46.37
CA HIS A 5 17.05 -45.73 -45.27
C HIS A 5 17.68 -45.32 -43.93
N PHE A 6 18.93 -45.65 -43.69
CA PHE A 6 19.65 -45.26 -42.47
C PHE A 6 19.94 -43.74 -42.44
N ARG A 7 20.30 -43.16 -43.60
CA ARG A 7 20.53 -41.70 -43.72
C ARG A 7 19.22 -40.90 -43.55
N LEU A 8 18.09 -41.41 -44.07
CA LEU A 8 16.78 -40.77 -43.87
C LEU A 8 16.32 -40.80 -42.40
N ALA A 9 16.57 -41.89 -41.69
CA ALA A 9 16.21 -42.00 -40.30
C ALA A 9 17.01 -41.04 -39.37
N ILE A 10 18.29 -40.85 -39.67
CA ILE A 10 19.14 -39.88 -38.92
C ILE A 10 18.71 -38.44 -39.21
N VAL A 11 18.36 -38.08 -40.44
CA VAL A 11 17.89 -36.74 -40.78
C VAL A 11 16.49 -36.48 -40.12
N ALA A 12 15.61 -37.47 -40.09
CA ALA A 12 14.31 -37.33 -39.42
C ALA A 12 14.47 -37.19 -37.89
N LEU A 13 15.42 -37.93 -37.28
CA LEU A 13 15.71 -37.81 -35.85
C LEU A 13 16.29 -36.44 -35.50
N PHE A 14 17.18 -35.88 -36.34
CA PHE A 14 17.74 -34.54 -36.15
C PHE A 14 16.68 -33.44 -36.38
N ALA A 15 15.78 -33.58 -37.35
CA ALA A 15 14.67 -32.67 -37.56
C ALA A 15 13.66 -32.68 -36.41
N PHE A 16 13.44 -33.85 -35.77
CA PHE A 16 12.58 -33.94 -34.59
C PHE A 16 13.17 -33.32 -33.33
N LEU A 17 14.50 -33.36 -33.16
CA LEU A 17 15.22 -32.69 -32.08
C LEU A 17 15.27 -31.15 -32.22
N THR A 18 15.21 -30.65 -33.45
CA THR A 18 15.23 -29.19 -33.73
C THR A 18 13.82 -28.58 -33.71
N LEU A 19 12.76 -29.37 -33.82
CA LEU A 19 11.37 -28.93 -33.84
C LEU A 19 10.70 -28.92 -32.46
N ASN A 20 11.35 -29.45 -31.44
CA ASN A 20 10.91 -29.21 -30.07
C ASN A 20 11.55 -27.89 -29.59
N PRO A 21 10.83 -26.76 -29.56
CA PRO A 21 11.30 -25.65 -28.77
C PRO A 21 11.37 -26.18 -27.33
N LEU A 22 12.59 -26.27 -26.80
CA LEU A 22 12.78 -26.27 -25.37
C LEU A 22 12.07 -25.00 -24.89
N ASN A 23 10.79 -25.11 -24.56
CA ASN A 23 10.13 -24.14 -23.71
C ASN A 23 10.88 -24.19 -22.37
N ALA A 24 12.02 -23.51 -22.32
CA ALA A 24 12.50 -22.98 -21.07
C ALA A 24 11.38 -22.02 -20.63
N ARG A 25 10.42 -22.53 -19.85
CA ARG A 25 9.60 -21.71 -18.98
C ARG A 25 10.60 -21.02 -18.06
N GLY A 26 11.13 -19.90 -18.53
CA GLY A 26 11.73 -18.95 -17.62
C GLY A 26 10.63 -18.63 -16.63
N ASP A 27 10.85 -18.92 -15.35
CA ASP A 27 9.93 -18.46 -14.31
C ASP A 27 9.79 -16.95 -14.51
N GLU A 28 8.61 -16.52 -14.90
CA GLU A 28 8.31 -15.12 -15.10
C GLU A 28 8.36 -14.46 -13.73
N MET A 29 9.43 -13.69 -13.49
CA MET A 29 9.61 -13.00 -12.22
C MET A 29 8.62 -11.85 -12.15
N ILE A 30 7.71 -11.92 -11.20
CA ILE A 30 6.75 -10.85 -10.92
C ILE A 30 7.38 -9.90 -9.90
N VAL A 31 7.66 -8.67 -10.31
CA VAL A 31 8.11 -7.59 -9.44
C VAL A 31 6.89 -6.86 -8.85
N ARG A 32 6.93 -6.52 -7.57
CA ARG A 32 5.92 -5.72 -6.89
C ARG A 32 6.58 -4.63 -6.07
N CYS A 33 6.06 -3.43 -6.18
CA CYS A 33 6.49 -2.32 -5.34
C CYS A 33 5.71 -2.33 -4.01
N VAL A 34 6.44 -2.16 -2.91
CA VAL A 34 5.89 -1.83 -1.59
C VAL A 34 6.45 -0.48 -1.20
N ALA A 35 5.60 0.48 -0.91
CA ALA A 35 5.97 1.85 -0.60
C ALA A 35 5.58 2.23 0.83
N PHE A 36 6.15 3.32 1.32
CA PHE A 36 5.74 3.99 2.56
C PHE A 36 5.68 5.50 2.31
N TYR A 37 4.61 6.15 2.80
CA TYR A 37 4.38 7.57 2.61
C TYR A 37 3.83 8.23 3.88
N ASN A 38 4.49 9.29 4.36
CA ASN A 38 3.96 10.10 5.45
C ASN A 38 2.92 11.10 4.92
N LEU A 39 1.71 11.02 5.43
CA LEU A 39 0.61 11.90 5.02
C LEU A 39 0.66 13.29 5.66
N GLU A 40 1.60 13.53 6.60
CA GLU A 40 1.82 14.84 7.25
C GLU A 40 0.56 15.42 7.91
N ASN A 41 -0.01 14.69 8.87
CA ASN A 41 -1.19 15.09 9.64
C ASN A 41 -2.45 15.27 8.79
N VAL A 42 -2.99 14.19 8.28
CA VAL A 42 -4.32 14.18 7.65
C VAL A 42 -5.37 14.01 8.74
N PHE A 43 -6.00 15.12 9.10
CA PHE A 43 -7.17 15.16 9.96
C PHE A 43 -8.39 15.48 9.12
N ASP A 44 -9.56 15.01 9.52
CA ASP A 44 -10.80 15.51 8.97
C ASP A 44 -11.17 16.89 9.61
N THR A 45 -12.40 17.29 9.58
CA THR A 45 -12.81 18.60 10.11
C THR A 45 -13.75 18.48 11.31
N ILE A 46 -13.80 17.28 11.90
CA ILE A 46 -14.74 16.91 12.97
C ILE A 46 -13.91 16.50 14.20
N HIS A 47 -14.30 17.00 15.37
CA HIS A 47 -13.63 16.65 16.62
C HIS A 47 -13.95 15.22 17.04
N ASP A 48 -12.91 14.43 17.30
CA ASP A 48 -13.01 13.09 17.86
C ASP A 48 -13.01 13.15 19.42
N GLU A 49 -14.04 12.58 20.04
CA GLU A 49 -14.17 12.59 21.48
C GLU A 49 -12.95 11.95 22.17
N GLY A 50 -12.38 12.66 23.12
CA GLY A 50 -11.20 12.22 23.90
C GLY A 50 -9.85 12.40 23.18
N LYS A 51 -9.81 12.98 22.00
CA LYS A 51 -8.59 13.32 21.27
C LYS A 51 -8.25 14.81 21.40
N ASN A 52 -6.98 15.14 21.21
CA ASN A 52 -6.48 16.51 21.21
C ASN A 52 -6.21 16.97 19.77
N ASP A 53 -7.27 17.02 18.98
CA ASP A 53 -7.27 17.36 17.56
C ASP A 53 -7.73 18.81 17.28
N TYR A 54 -8.01 19.57 18.34
CA TYR A 54 -8.59 20.95 18.27
C TYR A 54 -7.84 21.89 17.34
N GLU A 55 -6.54 21.69 17.13
CA GLU A 55 -5.74 22.50 16.22
C GLU A 55 -6.19 22.33 14.77
N TYR A 56 -6.71 21.13 14.43
CA TYR A 56 -7.14 20.73 13.08
C TYR A 56 -8.65 20.88 12.84
N LEU A 57 -9.31 21.73 13.60
CA LEU A 57 -10.72 22.09 13.37
C LEU A 57 -10.83 23.39 12.54
N PRO A 58 -11.99 23.66 11.93
CA PRO A 58 -12.22 24.89 11.16
C PRO A 58 -12.05 26.19 11.97
N ASP A 59 -12.30 26.15 13.26
CA ASP A 59 -12.09 27.24 14.22
C ASP A 59 -10.77 27.10 15.00
N GLY A 60 -10.04 26.00 14.84
CA GLY A 60 -8.76 25.71 15.48
C GLY A 60 -7.59 26.54 14.95
N GLY A 61 -6.41 26.32 15.49
CA GLY A 61 -5.19 27.07 15.17
C GLY A 61 -4.80 27.01 13.69
N MET A 62 -4.95 25.84 13.05
CA MET A 62 -4.63 25.63 11.64
C MET A 62 -5.74 26.15 10.69
N LYS A 63 -6.90 26.56 11.22
CA LYS A 63 -8.07 26.90 10.40
C LYS A 63 -8.35 25.83 9.36
N TRP A 64 -8.46 24.57 9.85
CA TRP A 64 -8.52 23.38 9.02
C TRP A 64 -9.91 23.19 8.43
N THR A 65 -10.19 23.91 7.35
CA THR A 65 -11.49 23.90 6.68
C THR A 65 -11.63 22.67 5.77
N LYS A 66 -12.86 22.33 5.44
CA LYS A 66 -13.18 21.27 4.46
C LYS A 66 -12.42 21.45 3.14
N PHE A 67 -12.29 22.71 2.66
CA PHE A 67 -11.51 22.99 1.45
C PHE A 67 -10.03 22.55 1.60
N LYS A 68 -9.39 22.86 2.74
CA LYS A 68 -8.00 22.47 3.00
C LYS A 68 -7.87 20.93 3.10
N TYR A 69 -8.82 20.28 3.75
CA TYR A 69 -8.87 18.83 3.84
C TYR A 69 -8.98 18.18 2.46
N GLU A 70 -9.94 18.58 1.65
CA GLU A 70 -10.13 18.06 0.29
C GLU A 70 -8.90 18.30 -0.59
N GLN A 71 -8.29 19.48 -0.51
CA GLN A 71 -7.04 19.79 -1.22
C GLN A 71 -5.89 18.87 -0.76
N LYS A 72 -5.80 18.60 0.54
CA LYS A 72 -4.81 17.68 1.12
C LYS A 72 -5.00 16.26 0.58
N ILE A 73 -6.22 15.74 0.59
CA ILE A 73 -6.58 14.43 0.05
C ILE A 73 -6.20 14.33 -1.44
N GLN A 74 -6.52 15.33 -2.25
CA GLN A 74 -6.17 15.37 -3.67
C GLN A 74 -4.65 15.33 -3.90
N ASN A 75 -3.89 16.13 -3.15
CA ASN A 75 -2.44 16.17 -3.26
C ASN A 75 -1.80 14.84 -2.85
N MET A 76 -2.28 14.23 -1.77
CA MET A 76 -1.80 12.91 -1.31
C MET A 76 -2.14 11.81 -2.31
N ALA A 77 -3.36 11.81 -2.85
CA ALA A 77 -3.76 10.87 -3.89
C ALA A 77 -2.88 11.00 -5.14
N TYR A 78 -2.61 12.22 -5.60
CA TYR A 78 -1.70 12.46 -6.71
C TYR A 78 -0.30 11.89 -6.48
N ALA A 79 0.28 12.12 -5.30
CA ALA A 79 1.60 11.61 -4.96
C ALA A 79 1.62 10.07 -4.87
N ILE A 80 0.65 9.48 -4.15
CA ILE A 80 0.58 8.02 -3.96
C ILE A 80 0.31 7.30 -5.29
N ALA A 81 -0.47 7.87 -6.18
CA ALA A 81 -0.79 7.29 -7.48
C ALA A 81 0.45 7.04 -8.37
N GLN A 82 1.55 7.73 -8.10
CA GLN A 82 2.81 7.62 -8.86
C GLN A 82 3.79 6.61 -8.25
N LEU A 83 3.57 6.17 -7.01
CA LEU A 83 4.48 5.24 -6.34
C LEU A 83 4.50 3.89 -7.07
N GLY A 84 5.69 3.44 -7.44
CA GLY A 84 5.92 2.13 -8.07
C GLY A 84 5.51 2.03 -9.54
N THR A 85 5.16 3.13 -10.20
CA THR A 85 4.73 3.12 -11.61
C THR A 85 5.85 2.81 -12.59
N ASP A 86 7.10 3.00 -12.19
CA ASP A 86 8.27 2.63 -13.00
C ASP A 86 8.43 1.10 -13.10
N GLU A 87 7.97 0.37 -12.06
CA GLU A 87 8.06 -1.08 -11.98
C GLU A 87 6.77 -1.78 -12.46
N ASP A 88 5.62 -1.24 -12.11
CA ASP A 88 4.31 -1.76 -12.52
C ASP A 88 3.36 -0.58 -12.83
N PRO A 89 2.81 -0.47 -14.05
CA PRO A 89 1.93 0.65 -14.41
C PRO A 89 0.65 0.74 -13.54
N ARG A 90 0.33 -0.32 -12.77
CA ARG A 90 -0.73 -0.30 -11.76
C ARG A 90 -0.33 0.39 -10.46
N GLY A 91 0.96 0.75 -10.29
CA GLY A 91 1.52 1.38 -9.12
C GLY A 91 1.92 0.39 -8.03
N ALA A 92 2.12 0.88 -6.80
CA ALA A 92 2.52 0.05 -5.68
C ALA A 92 1.45 -0.99 -5.32
N ALA A 93 1.87 -2.23 -5.03
CA ALA A 93 0.97 -3.27 -4.53
C ALA A 93 0.44 -2.93 -3.13
N CYS A 94 1.31 -2.33 -2.32
CA CYS A 94 1.00 -1.92 -0.96
C CYS A 94 1.64 -0.57 -0.65
N VAL A 95 0.97 0.25 0.14
CA VAL A 95 1.50 1.52 0.66
C VAL A 95 1.21 1.60 2.16
N GLY A 96 2.26 1.55 2.99
CA GLY A 96 2.17 1.96 4.38
C GLY A 96 2.02 3.47 4.46
N VAL A 97 1.13 3.97 5.28
CA VAL A 97 0.95 5.41 5.49
C VAL A 97 0.99 5.75 6.97
N SER A 98 1.41 6.95 7.30
CA SER A 98 1.43 7.44 8.68
C SER A 98 0.82 8.83 8.77
N GLU A 99 0.49 9.22 10.00
CA GLU A 99 -0.08 10.52 10.33
C GLU A 99 -1.46 10.76 9.70
N VAL A 100 -2.33 9.80 9.84
CA VAL A 100 -3.74 9.85 9.46
C VAL A 100 -4.61 9.70 10.71
N GLU A 101 -5.65 10.49 10.82
CA GLU A 101 -6.52 10.51 11.99
C GLU A 101 -7.34 9.22 12.13
N ASN A 102 -8.10 8.87 11.11
CA ASN A 102 -9.04 7.77 11.19
C ASN A 102 -9.23 7.04 9.85
N ILE A 103 -9.98 5.96 9.90
CA ILE A 103 -10.28 5.15 8.71
C ILE A 103 -11.11 5.91 7.67
N GLY A 104 -11.92 6.91 8.09
CA GLY A 104 -12.70 7.77 7.20
C GLY A 104 -11.80 8.57 6.26
N CYS A 105 -10.73 9.17 6.80
CA CYS A 105 -9.70 9.87 6.00
C CYS A 105 -9.07 8.95 4.96
N LEU A 106 -8.79 7.69 5.30
CA LEU A 106 -8.24 6.73 4.34
C LEU A 106 -9.28 6.29 3.29
N HIS A 107 -10.56 6.22 3.63
CA HIS A 107 -11.61 5.96 2.65
C HIS A 107 -11.73 7.10 1.65
N ASP A 108 -11.67 8.36 2.10
CA ASP A 108 -11.70 9.53 1.22
C ASP A 108 -10.47 9.54 0.30
N LEU A 109 -9.28 9.23 0.82
CA LEU A 109 -8.06 9.09 0.04
C LEU A 109 -8.17 7.99 -1.02
N CYS A 110 -8.67 6.80 -0.65
CA CYS A 110 -8.86 5.69 -1.57
C CYS A 110 -9.92 5.99 -2.64
N LYS A 111 -10.96 6.74 -2.28
CA LYS A 111 -11.97 7.21 -3.24
C LYS A 111 -11.35 8.14 -4.28
N GLU A 112 -10.57 9.14 -3.86
CA GLU A 112 -9.88 10.07 -4.76
C GLU A 112 -8.88 9.33 -5.66
N LEU A 113 -8.09 8.39 -5.10
CA LEU A 113 -7.18 7.52 -5.84
C LEU A 113 -7.90 6.73 -6.94
N LYS A 114 -9.08 6.19 -6.64
CA LYS A 114 -9.87 5.41 -7.59
C LYS A 114 -10.49 6.29 -8.68
N GLU A 115 -11.13 7.40 -8.29
CA GLU A 115 -11.91 8.25 -9.20
C GLU A 115 -11.04 9.10 -10.13
N LYS A 116 -9.89 9.58 -9.65
CA LYS A 116 -9.01 10.51 -10.39
C LYS A 116 -7.76 9.87 -10.96
N HIS A 117 -7.29 8.78 -10.37
CA HIS A 117 -6.01 8.19 -10.75
C HIS A 117 -6.11 6.73 -11.20
N ASN A 118 -7.31 6.15 -11.20
CA ASN A 118 -7.54 4.74 -11.54
C ASN A 118 -6.69 3.78 -10.68
N ARG A 119 -6.56 4.09 -9.39
CA ARG A 119 -5.84 3.29 -8.39
C ARG A 119 -6.84 2.69 -7.40
N ASN A 120 -7.03 1.38 -7.44
CA ASN A 120 -8.00 0.70 -6.59
C ASN A 120 -7.29 0.18 -5.32
N TYR A 121 -7.31 0.98 -4.25
CA TYR A 121 -6.77 0.59 -2.95
C TYR A 121 -7.88 0.33 -1.94
N VAL A 122 -7.61 -0.61 -1.04
CA VAL A 122 -8.44 -0.91 0.14
C VAL A 122 -7.64 -0.51 1.38
N PRO A 123 -8.20 0.30 2.29
CA PRO A 123 -7.49 0.74 3.47
C PRO A 123 -7.65 -0.22 4.64
N ILE A 124 -6.63 -0.28 5.49
CA ILE A 124 -6.62 -0.88 6.82
C ILE A 124 -6.05 0.13 7.81
N LEU A 125 -6.72 0.32 8.94
CA LEU A 125 -6.25 1.13 10.04
C LEU A 125 -6.72 0.49 11.35
N LEU A 126 -5.88 0.57 12.37
CA LEU A 126 -6.24 0.22 13.75
C LEU A 126 -5.99 1.45 14.62
N GLU A 127 -7.02 1.87 15.35
CA GLU A 127 -6.94 2.98 16.29
C GLU A 127 -5.91 2.72 17.38
N GLY A 128 -5.08 3.70 17.63
CA GLY A 128 -3.98 3.66 18.59
C GLY A 128 -4.16 4.62 19.78
N PRO A 129 -3.21 4.60 20.71
CA PRO A 129 -3.24 5.42 21.91
C PRO A 129 -2.68 6.83 21.73
N ASP A 130 -2.39 7.28 20.51
CA ASP A 130 -1.90 8.66 20.27
C ASP A 130 -2.92 9.68 20.77
N ARG A 131 -2.45 10.70 21.50
CA ARG A 131 -3.33 11.71 22.10
C ARG A 131 -4.04 12.60 21.10
N ARG A 132 -3.43 12.82 19.95
CA ARG A 132 -3.99 13.62 18.87
C ARG A 132 -4.96 12.81 18.00
N GLY A 133 -4.95 11.48 18.15
CA GLY A 133 -5.75 10.57 17.33
C GLY A 133 -5.13 10.25 15.98
N ILE A 134 -3.82 10.45 15.78
CA ILE A 134 -3.19 10.07 14.51
C ILE A 134 -2.54 8.71 14.59
N ASP A 135 -2.71 7.95 13.54
CA ASP A 135 -2.35 6.55 13.46
C ASP A 135 -1.50 6.19 12.22
N VAL A 136 -1.26 4.91 12.09
CA VAL A 136 -0.59 4.29 10.93
C VAL A 136 -1.63 3.47 10.18
N GLY A 137 -1.68 3.63 8.88
CA GLY A 137 -2.56 2.89 7.99
C GLY A 137 -1.81 2.07 6.95
N PHE A 138 -2.55 1.24 6.26
CA PHE A 138 -2.05 0.40 5.19
C PHE A 138 -3.05 0.39 4.05
N LEU A 139 -2.59 0.71 2.85
CA LEU A 139 -3.36 0.66 1.62
C LEU A 139 -2.86 -0.52 0.79
N TYR A 140 -3.74 -1.34 0.25
CA TYR A 140 -3.34 -2.41 -0.65
C TYR A 140 -4.21 -2.48 -1.90
N ASN A 141 -3.59 -2.82 -3.02
CA ASN A 141 -4.32 -3.12 -4.25
C ASN A 141 -4.78 -4.59 -4.21
N PRO A 142 -6.09 -4.87 -4.21
CA PRO A 142 -6.62 -6.23 -4.04
C PRO A 142 -6.30 -7.18 -5.21
N ASP A 143 -5.89 -6.64 -6.37
CA ASP A 143 -5.44 -7.43 -7.52
C ASP A 143 -3.97 -7.87 -7.40
N MET A 144 -3.23 -7.31 -6.44
CA MET A 144 -1.78 -7.55 -6.26
C MET A 144 -1.41 -8.09 -4.88
N PHE A 145 -2.24 -7.84 -3.87
CA PHE A 145 -2.03 -8.26 -2.49
C PHE A 145 -3.35 -8.72 -1.87
N LYS A 146 -3.32 -9.84 -1.20
CA LYS A 146 -4.47 -10.40 -0.49
C LYS A 146 -4.11 -10.60 0.99
N PRO A 147 -4.68 -9.79 1.91
CA PRO A 147 -4.45 -9.98 3.33
C PRO A 147 -4.84 -11.38 3.81
N VAL A 148 -4.01 -11.94 4.69
CA VAL A 148 -4.23 -13.24 5.33
C VAL A 148 -4.34 -13.04 6.84
N GLY A 149 -5.44 -13.49 7.43
CA GLY A 149 -5.73 -13.27 8.85
C GLY A 149 -6.20 -11.84 9.15
N GLN A 150 -6.26 -11.51 10.43
CA GLN A 150 -6.64 -10.18 10.90
C GLN A 150 -5.39 -9.31 11.07
N PRO A 151 -5.46 -8.00 10.76
CA PRO A 151 -4.39 -7.06 11.08
C PRO A 151 -4.16 -7.00 12.60
N LYS A 152 -2.93 -6.75 13.03
CA LYS A 152 -2.55 -6.65 14.44
C LYS A 152 -1.85 -5.33 14.72
N GLY A 153 -2.16 -4.73 15.87
CA GLY A 153 -1.49 -3.54 16.39
C GLY A 153 -0.62 -3.90 17.58
N TYR A 154 0.61 -3.39 17.60
CA TYR A 154 1.54 -3.57 18.71
C TYR A 154 1.90 -2.22 19.31
N GLU A 155 1.68 -2.08 20.62
CA GLU A 155 2.10 -0.89 21.37
C GLU A 155 3.60 -0.95 21.71
N LEU A 156 4.28 0.17 21.59
CA LEU A 156 5.63 0.33 22.12
C LEU A 156 5.55 0.48 23.65
N LYS A 157 5.99 -0.53 24.37
CA LYS A 157 6.11 -0.51 25.83
C LYS A 157 7.42 0.17 26.25
N ALA A 158 7.40 1.48 26.34
CA ALA A 158 8.55 2.27 26.76
C ALA A 158 8.16 3.30 27.83
N HIS A 159 9.14 3.75 28.61
CA HIS A 159 8.98 4.76 29.63
C HIS A 159 9.97 5.91 29.41
N TYR A 160 9.54 7.11 29.74
CA TYR A 160 10.43 8.26 29.84
C TYR A 160 11.39 8.09 31.05
N ALA A 161 12.45 8.88 31.09
CA ALA A 161 13.40 8.83 32.19
C ALA A 161 12.80 9.18 33.57
N ASP A 162 11.70 9.91 33.58
CA ASP A 162 10.94 10.26 34.79
C ASP A 162 9.90 9.18 35.20
N GLY A 163 9.86 8.04 34.49
CA GLY A 163 8.94 6.93 34.73
C GLY A 163 7.57 7.07 34.02
N GLY A 164 7.34 8.16 33.31
CA GLY A 164 6.13 8.34 32.50
C GLY A 164 6.03 7.33 31.36
N VAL A 165 4.82 6.86 31.04
CA VAL A 165 4.57 5.91 29.95
C VAL A 165 4.62 6.62 28.60
N VAL A 166 5.43 6.12 27.68
CA VAL A 166 5.42 6.57 26.28
C VAL A 166 4.17 6.03 25.59
N ARG A 167 3.32 6.91 25.10
CA ARG A 167 2.18 6.56 24.26
C ARG A 167 2.54 6.92 22.83
N SER A 168 2.86 5.90 22.03
CA SER A 168 3.12 6.04 20.60
C SER A 168 1.99 5.44 19.79
N ARG A 169 2.00 5.71 18.49
CA ARG A 169 1.13 5.03 17.53
C ARG A 169 1.39 3.52 17.55
N LEU A 170 0.38 2.74 17.21
CA LEU A 170 0.55 1.30 17.04
C LEU A 170 1.52 1.01 15.89
N GLN A 171 2.31 -0.06 16.05
CA GLN A 171 2.98 -0.68 14.93
C GLN A 171 1.97 -1.61 14.25
N LEU A 172 1.49 -1.23 13.08
CA LEU A 172 0.51 -2.01 12.33
C LEU A 172 1.21 -3.16 11.58
N TRP A 173 0.75 -4.37 11.82
CA TRP A 173 1.22 -5.57 11.15
C TRP A 173 0.11 -6.19 10.31
N VAL A 174 0.38 -6.36 9.02
CA VAL A 174 -0.51 -7.00 8.05
C VAL A 174 0.29 -8.08 7.32
N SER A 175 -0.27 -9.29 7.19
CA SER A 175 0.31 -10.36 6.39
C SER A 175 -0.56 -10.65 5.16
N GLY A 176 0.09 -11.13 4.09
CA GLY A 176 -0.57 -11.48 2.84
C GLY A 176 0.36 -12.21 1.89
#